data_2ae2592246be2d6102d5007da6c4fc88
#
_entry.id   2ae2592246be2d6102d5007da6c4fc88
#
_cell.length_a   1.000
_cell.length_b   1.000
_cell.length_c   1.000
_cell.angle_alpha   90.00
_cell.angle_beta   90.00
_cell.angle_gamma   90.00
#
_symmetry.space_group_name_H-M   'P 1'
#
loop_
_entity.id
_entity.type
_entity.pdbx_description
1 polymer ?
#
loop_
_entity_poly.entity_id
_entity_poly.type
_entity_poly.pdbx_seq_one_letter_code
_entity_poly.pdbx_strand_id
1 'polypeptide(L)'
;VEEKQRLDENIIDDLELLELNEDSEVRQGLLETIIQPKSKIGFERLNTLSEYYTNNKNFLKDTQKILGAWKADENIESKQKQYDDFYELWKNIKNDENFIDRYYYVDIEFFKFLNNSPLFLQILSLYNLVSPILSLILPIILLIVPFFMLKFSGIAITLDSYYKVLVNIFSKHALGNIFTVMGDISWEKRLYAVVSIVFYFFSIYQNSLVCYRFYKNFGTIHDDLFSLKEYLTTTVENMNILEQSCMKYTSYVPFLQSIYPHKQHCMRLVETLNVITQFDLKNLTSKSKQIGYI
;
A
#
# COMPACT_ATOMS: atom_id res chain seq x y z
N VAL A 1 1.60 -15.92 30.75
CA VAL A 1 1.83 -16.42 32.11
C VAL A 1 0.56 -17.14 32.55
N GLU A 2 0.62 -18.42 32.93
CA GLU A 2 -0.55 -19.24 33.29
C GLU A 2 -1.25 -18.75 34.57
N GLU A 3 -0.58 -18.02 35.43
CA GLU A 3 -1.11 -17.55 36.72
C GLU A 3 -1.30 -16.03 36.79
N LYS A 4 -1.66 -15.40 35.66
CA LYS A 4 -2.02 -13.98 35.69
C LYS A 4 -3.39 -13.77 36.29
N GLN A 5 -3.50 -12.79 37.16
CA GLN A 5 -4.76 -12.35 37.78
C GLN A 5 -5.12 -10.97 37.25
N ARG A 6 -6.39 -10.70 37.05
CA ARG A 6 -6.85 -9.37 36.66
C ARG A 6 -6.81 -8.44 37.85
N LEU A 7 -6.29 -7.24 37.66
CA LEU A 7 -6.33 -6.20 38.67
C LEU A 7 -7.71 -5.52 38.63
N ASP A 8 -8.23 -5.17 39.81
CA ASP A 8 -9.48 -4.41 39.92
C ASP A 8 -9.26 -2.97 39.45
N GLU A 9 -10.22 -2.38 38.76
CA GLU A 9 -10.15 -1.01 38.24
C GLU A 9 -9.93 0.00 39.39
N ASN A 10 -10.57 -0.19 40.54
CA ASN A 10 -10.35 0.68 41.71
C ASN A 10 -8.88 0.66 42.19
N ILE A 11 -8.21 -0.50 42.09
CA ILE A 11 -6.80 -0.60 42.47
C ILE A 11 -5.90 0.09 41.45
N ILE A 12 -6.27 0.04 40.15
CA ILE A 12 -5.54 0.76 39.09
C ILE A 12 -5.59 2.26 39.36
N ASP A 13 -6.77 2.75 39.71
CA ASP A 13 -7.02 4.17 40.01
C ASP A 13 -6.37 4.59 41.33
N ASP A 14 -6.53 3.82 42.41
CA ASP A 14 -5.95 4.10 43.73
C ASP A 14 -4.42 4.13 43.72
N LEU A 15 -3.80 3.31 42.90
CA LEU A 15 -2.34 3.27 42.70
C LEU A 15 -1.84 4.23 41.62
N GLU A 16 -2.75 4.96 40.98
CA GLU A 16 -2.41 5.91 39.90
C GLU A 16 -1.51 5.26 38.82
N LEU A 17 -1.84 4.03 38.42
CA LEU A 17 -0.97 3.25 37.53
C LEU A 17 -0.85 3.86 36.13
N LEU A 18 -1.93 4.45 35.59
CA LEU A 18 -1.99 4.98 34.21
C LEU A 18 -2.02 6.51 34.18
N GLU A 19 -2.86 7.12 34.99
CA GLU A 19 -3.05 8.57 35.00
C GLU A 19 -3.06 9.06 36.46
N LEU A 20 -2.54 10.26 36.68
CA LEU A 20 -2.68 10.96 37.95
C LEU A 20 -4.00 11.73 37.96
N ASN A 21 -4.65 11.85 39.11
CA ASN A 21 -5.83 12.69 39.30
C ASN A 21 -5.55 14.15 38.86
N GLU A 22 -6.57 14.83 38.37
CA GLU A 22 -6.51 16.15 37.72
C GLU A 22 -5.81 17.27 38.52
N ASP A 23 -5.59 17.08 39.83
CA ASP A 23 -5.04 18.07 40.76
C ASP A 23 -3.51 18.05 40.85
N SER A 24 -2.81 17.16 40.15
CA SER A 24 -1.34 17.08 40.23
C SER A 24 -0.63 17.84 39.09
N GLU A 25 0.42 18.58 39.39
CA GLU A 25 1.24 19.29 38.41
C GLU A 25 1.99 18.34 37.46
N VAL A 26 2.12 17.05 37.82
CA VAL A 26 2.78 16.00 37.00
C VAL A 26 1.73 15.01 36.54
N ARG A 27 1.44 14.99 35.27
CA ARG A 27 0.39 14.14 34.63
C ARG A 27 0.88 12.75 34.18
N GLN A 28 1.90 12.19 34.79
CA GLN A 28 2.45 10.89 34.39
C GLN A 28 2.10 9.82 35.42
N GLY A 29 1.45 8.76 34.96
CA GLY A 29 1.12 7.63 35.81
C GLY A 29 2.36 6.87 36.30
N LEU A 30 2.20 6.05 37.34
CA LEU A 30 3.28 5.29 37.95
C LEU A 30 3.99 4.38 36.94
N LEU A 31 3.26 3.68 36.09
CA LEU A 31 3.83 2.80 35.07
C LEU A 31 4.62 3.58 34.01
N GLU A 32 4.13 4.73 33.60
CA GLU A 32 4.83 5.59 32.66
C GLU A 32 6.16 6.07 33.24
N THR A 33 6.16 6.48 34.51
CA THR A 33 7.36 6.93 35.20
C THR A 33 8.42 5.83 35.40
N ILE A 34 7.98 4.59 35.70
CA ILE A 34 8.87 3.45 35.90
C ILE A 34 9.40 2.88 34.59
N ILE A 35 8.52 2.64 33.63
CA ILE A 35 8.84 1.95 32.36
C ILE A 35 9.46 2.90 31.35
N GLN A 36 9.05 4.18 31.37
CA GLN A 36 9.49 5.22 30.44
C GLN A 36 9.43 4.77 28.97
N PRO A 37 8.25 4.40 28.47
CA PRO A 37 8.11 3.92 27.11
C PRO A 37 8.60 4.99 26.14
N LYS A 38 9.37 4.59 25.13
CA LYS A 38 9.95 5.52 24.16
C LYS A 38 9.15 5.58 22.86
N SER A 39 8.33 4.58 22.56
CA SER A 39 7.52 4.51 21.34
C SER A 39 6.04 4.68 21.63
N LYS A 40 5.25 5.18 20.65
CA LYS A 40 3.80 5.32 20.76
C LYS A 40 3.11 3.98 21.05
N ILE A 41 3.57 2.90 20.41
CA ILE A 41 3.08 1.53 20.68
C ILE A 41 3.34 1.13 22.13
N GLY A 42 4.49 1.51 22.68
CA GLY A 42 4.84 1.27 24.09
C GLY A 42 3.88 1.98 25.04
N PHE A 43 3.54 3.23 24.77
CA PHE A 43 2.55 3.97 25.55
C PHE A 43 1.18 3.32 25.56
N GLU A 44 0.65 2.93 24.39
CA GLU A 44 -0.65 2.23 24.32
C GLU A 44 -0.66 0.89 25.07
N ARG A 45 0.50 0.23 25.19
CA ARG A 45 0.60 -1.06 25.89
C ARG A 45 0.66 -0.93 27.41
N LEU A 46 0.89 0.26 27.96
CA LEU A 46 0.81 0.48 29.42
C LEU A 46 -0.56 0.11 29.97
N ASN A 47 -1.65 0.41 29.24
CA ASN A 47 -3.01 0.04 29.61
C ASN A 47 -3.14 -1.47 29.80
N THR A 48 -2.59 -2.26 28.87
CA THR A 48 -2.62 -3.74 28.98
C THR A 48 -1.76 -4.27 30.12
N LEU A 49 -0.66 -3.58 30.45
CA LEU A 49 0.22 -3.95 31.57
C LEU A 49 -0.45 -3.69 32.91
N SER A 50 -1.25 -2.63 33.04
CA SER A 50 -1.98 -2.30 34.26
C SER A 50 -3.12 -3.28 34.59
N GLU A 51 -3.65 -3.99 33.59
CA GLU A 51 -4.79 -4.88 33.79
C GLU A 51 -4.46 -6.18 34.52
N TYR A 52 -3.20 -6.61 34.54
CA TYR A 52 -2.82 -7.92 35.02
C TYR A 52 -1.60 -7.91 35.92
N TYR A 53 -1.63 -8.73 36.94
CA TYR A 53 -0.48 -9.00 37.79
C TYR A 53 -0.29 -10.51 37.98
N THR A 54 0.87 -10.90 38.51
CA THR A 54 1.16 -12.29 38.87
C THR A 54 1.87 -12.35 40.22
N ASN A 55 1.56 -13.40 41.00
CA ASN A 55 2.22 -13.71 42.25
C ASN A 55 3.22 -14.88 42.12
N ASN A 56 3.44 -15.37 40.89
CA ASN A 56 4.39 -16.45 40.64
C ASN A 56 5.83 -16.00 40.95
N LYS A 57 6.33 -16.42 42.10
CA LYS A 57 7.63 -16.02 42.63
C LYS A 57 8.81 -16.39 41.71
N ASN A 58 8.75 -17.52 41.05
CA ASN A 58 9.82 -17.95 40.14
C ASN A 58 9.85 -17.09 38.88
N PHE A 59 8.69 -16.82 38.30
CA PHE A 59 8.57 -15.94 37.16
C PHE A 59 9.09 -14.52 37.49
N LEU A 60 8.67 -13.93 38.62
CA LEU A 60 9.10 -12.62 39.05
C LEU A 60 10.62 -12.53 39.27
N LYS A 61 11.25 -13.54 39.90
CA LYS A 61 12.69 -13.58 40.11
C LYS A 61 13.45 -13.74 38.79
N ASP A 62 12.97 -14.55 37.87
CA ASP A 62 13.59 -14.74 36.57
C ASP A 62 13.44 -13.48 35.71
N THR A 63 12.27 -12.79 35.78
CA THR A 63 12.08 -11.47 35.16
C THR A 63 13.10 -10.45 35.67
N GLN A 64 13.32 -10.39 36.99
CA GLN A 64 14.32 -9.48 37.56
C GLN A 64 15.74 -9.76 37.04
N LYS A 65 16.11 -11.03 36.89
CA LYS A 65 17.42 -11.41 36.33
C LYS A 65 17.53 -11.03 34.86
N ILE A 66 16.47 -11.24 34.06
CA ILE A 66 16.45 -10.84 32.65
C ILE A 66 16.61 -9.35 32.52
N LEU A 67 15.81 -8.56 33.27
CA LEU A 67 15.89 -7.10 33.23
C LEU A 67 17.25 -6.58 33.73
N GLY A 68 17.83 -7.17 34.79
CA GLY A 68 19.14 -6.80 35.28
C GLY A 68 20.30 -7.13 34.34
N ALA A 69 20.10 -8.12 33.46
CA ALA A 69 21.08 -8.52 32.43
C ALA A 69 20.83 -7.82 31.08
N TRP A 70 19.74 -7.08 30.94
CA TRP A 70 19.36 -6.42 29.69
C TRP A 70 20.34 -5.31 29.35
N LYS A 71 20.90 -5.36 28.15
CA LYS A 71 21.78 -4.30 27.67
C LYS A 71 20.96 -3.35 26.78
N ALA A 72 21.18 -2.06 26.94
CA ALA A 72 20.60 -1.06 26.05
C ALA A 72 21.08 -1.30 24.61
N ASP A 73 20.16 -1.22 23.68
CA ASP A 73 20.49 -1.29 22.25
C ASP A 73 21.06 0.06 21.80
N GLU A 74 22.25 0.07 21.21
CA GLU A 74 22.89 1.28 20.69
C GLU A 74 22.06 1.97 19.60
N ASN A 75 21.20 1.22 18.91
CA ASN A 75 20.35 1.70 17.83
C ASN A 75 18.89 2.01 18.28
N ILE A 76 18.66 2.18 19.56
CA ILE A 76 17.31 2.33 20.12
C ILE A 76 16.53 3.49 19.49
N GLU A 77 17.19 4.62 19.25
CA GLU A 77 16.53 5.82 18.67
C GLU A 77 16.07 5.62 17.24
N SER A 78 16.90 4.95 16.40
CA SER A 78 16.52 4.65 15.01
C SER A 78 15.37 3.65 14.93
N LYS A 79 15.40 2.62 15.78
CA LYS A 79 14.31 1.63 15.88
C LYS A 79 13.03 2.27 16.40
N GLN A 80 13.12 3.15 17.38
CA GLN A 80 11.97 3.89 17.91
C GLN A 80 11.29 4.71 16.81
N LYS A 81 12.07 5.52 16.08
CA LYS A 81 11.54 6.30 14.96
C LYS A 81 10.83 5.41 13.94
N GLN A 82 11.43 4.28 13.58
CA GLN A 82 10.83 3.31 12.65
C GLN A 82 9.49 2.75 13.17
N TYR A 83 9.40 2.43 14.47
CA TYR A 83 8.16 1.99 15.09
C TYR A 83 7.08 3.07 15.09
N ASP A 84 7.45 4.30 15.38
CA ASP A 84 6.51 5.43 15.44
C ASP A 84 6.03 5.83 14.03
N ASP A 85 6.92 5.83 13.03
CA ASP A 85 6.57 6.09 11.63
C ASP A 85 5.61 5.01 11.10
N PHE A 86 5.87 3.73 11.41
CA PHE A 86 4.97 2.65 11.03
C PHE A 86 3.62 2.70 11.77
N TYR A 87 3.62 3.08 13.05
CA TYR A 87 2.40 3.24 13.82
C TYR A 87 1.46 4.31 13.22
N GLU A 88 2.01 5.46 12.84
CA GLU A 88 1.25 6.52 12.16
C GLU A 88 0.74 6.04 10.79
N LEU A 89 1.58 5.38 10.00
CA LEU A 89 1.19 4.79 8.73
C LEU A 89 0.00 3.83 8.90
N TRP A 90 0.11 2.89 9.84
CA TRP A 90 -0.95 1.91 10.12
C TRP A 90 -2.25 2.57 10.56
N LYS A 91 -2.17 3.58 11.43
CA LYS A 91 -3.33 4.35 11.87
C LYS A 91 -4.01 5.09 10.71
N ASN A 92 -3.22 5.68 9.83
CA ASN A 92 -3.73 6.37 8.64
C ASN A 92 -4.42 5.39 7.68
N ILE A 93 -3.82 4.22 7.40
CA ILE A 93 -4.42 3.19 6.56
C ILE A 93 -5.74 2.69 7.15
N LYS A 94 -5.76 2.41 8.46
CA LYS A 94 -6.95 1.88 9.15
C LYS A 94 -8.12 2.85 9.19
N ASN A 95 -7.83 4.15 9.24
CA ASN A 95 -8.85 5.21 9.32
C ASN A 95 -9.22 5.80 7.95
N ASP A 96 -8.60 5.35 6.87
CA ASP A 96 -8.86 5.84 5.53
C ASP A 96 -10.06 5.13 4.90
N GLU A 97 -11.22 5.79 4.91
CA GLU A 97 -12.45 5.29 4.31
C GLU A 97 -12.34 5.05 2.80
N ASN A 98 -11.44 5.79 2.13
CA ASN A 98 -11.22 5.70 0.68
C ASN A 98 -10.04 4.79 0.31
N PHE A 99 -9.53 3.99 1.24
CA PHE A 99 -8.38 3.12 1.00
C PHE A 99 -8.60 2.19 -0.19
N ILE A 100 -9.76 1.54 -0.26
CA ILE A 100 -10.13 0.61 -1.34
C ILE A 100 -10.24 1.34 -2.68
N ASP A 101 -10.85 2.53 -2.71
CA ASP A 101 -11.05 3.31 -3.93
C ASP A 101 -9.73 3.79 -4.56
N ARG A 102 -8.72 4.05 -3.73
CA ARG A 102 -7.37 4.45 -4.23
C ARG A 102 -6.70 3.37 -5.05
N TYR A 103 -6.99 2.11 -4.80
CA TYR A 103 -6.31 0.97 -5.42
C TYR A 103 -7.08 0.37 -6.57
N TYR A 104 -8.15 1.04 -7.05
CA TYR A 104 -8.94 0.61 -8.19
C TYR A 104 -9.52 -0.80 -8.05
N TYR A 105 -9.93 -1.16 -6.84
CA TYR A 105 -10.67 -2.39 -6.63
C TYR A 105 -11.99 -2.35 -7.37
N VAL A 106 -12.40 -3.50 -7.92
CA VAL A 106 -13.72 -3.64 -8.53
C VAL A 106 -14.76 -3.68 -7.42
N ASP A 107 -15.59 -2.63 -7.33
CA ASP A 107 -16.61 -2.51 -6.28
C ASP A 107 -17.98 -3.11 -6.67
N ILE A 108 -18.12 -3.60 -7.90
CA ILE A 108 -19.33 -4.27 -8.35
C ILE A 108 -19.42 -5.64 -7.68
N GLU A 109 -20.47 -5.91 -6.90
CA GLU A 109 -20.61 -7.14 -6.10
C GLU A 109 -20.41 -8.41 -6.92
N PHE A 110 -20.97 -8.45 -8.14
CA PHE A 110 -20.85 -9.59 -9.05
C PHE A 110 -19.40 -9.86 -9.48
N PHE A 111 -18.52 -8.85 -9.51
CA PHE A 111 -17.14 -8.95 -9.97
C PHE A 111 -16.11 -8.84 -8.84
N LYS A 112 -16.52 -8.74 -7.57
CA LYS A 112 -15.58 -8.66 -6.42
C LYS A 112 -14.61 -9.83 -6.34
N PHE A 113 -14.97 -11.01 -6.84
CA PHE A 113 -14.09 -12.18 -6.91
C PHE A 113 -12.83 -11.94 -7.77
N LEU A 114 -12.90 -11.02 -8.73
CA LEU A 114 -11.76 -10.67 -9.59
C LEU A 114 -10.63 -9.98 -8.81
N ASN A 115 -10.96 -9.29 -7.71
CA ASN A 115 -9.96 -8.66 -6.85
C ASN A 115 -9.03 -9.68 -6.15
N ASN A 116 -9.46 -10.95 -6.07
CA ASN A 116 -8.63 -12.03 -5.53
C ASN A 116 -7.77 -12.73 -6.59
N SER A 117 -7.86 -12.30 -7.86
CA SER A 117 -7.10 -12.88 -8.96
C SER A 117 -5.86 -12.04 -9.29
N PRO A 118 -4.63 -12.52 -8.97
CA PRO A 118 -3.39 -11.80 -9.29
C PRO A 118 -3.27 -11.48 -10.79
N LEU A 119 -3.70 -12.40 -11.65
CA LEU A 119 -3.64 -12.22 -13.10
C LEU A 119 -4.58 -11.10 -13.58
N PHE A 120 -5.79 -11.02 -13.02
CA PHE A 120 -6.72 -9.94 -13.33
C PHE A 120 -6.17 -8.58 -12.91
N LEU A 121 -5.63 -8.48 -11.69
CA LEU A 121 -5.02 -7.25 -11.17
C LEU A 121 -3.81 -6.81 -12.02
N GLN A 122 -3.01 -7.77 -12.52
CA GLN A 122 -1.91 -7.46 -13.43
C GLN A 122 -2.41 -6.89 -14.77
N ILE A 123 -3.44 -7.49 -15.36
CA ILE A 123 -4.02 -7.00 -16.61
C ILE A 123 -4.64 -5.62 -16.42
N LEU A 124 -5.39 -5.41 -15.33
CA LEU A 124 -6.00 -4.12 -14.99
C LEU A 124 -4.92 -3.03 -14.82
N SER A 125 -3.84 -3.35 -14.12
CA SER A 125 -2.70 -2.44 -13.92
C SER A 125 -2.04 -2.06 -15.23
N LEU A 126 -1.79 -3.06 -16.09
CA LEU A 126 -1.21 -2.84 -17.41
C LEU A 126 -2.12 -1.96 -18.26
N TYR A 127 -3.42 -2.23 -18.26
CA TYR A 127 -4.41 -1.41 -18.96
C TYR A 127 -4.38 0.04 -18.51
N ASN A 128 -4.42 0.30 -17.20
CA ASN A 128 -4.42 1.66 -16.65
C ASN A 128 -3.14 2.43 -16.98
N LEU A 129 -1.99 1.75 -17.07
CA LEU A 129 -0.72 2.38 -17.44
C LEU A 129 -0.58 2.61 -18.95
N VAL A 130 -1.15 1.71 -19.78
CA VAL A 130 -0.96 1.74 -21.25
C VAL A 130 -2.07 2.56 -21.92
N SER A 131 -3.25 2.70 -21.31
CA SER A 131 -4.41 3.36 -21.95
C SER A 131 -4.13 4.80 -22.45
N PRO A 132 -3.38 5.69 -21.75
CA PRO A 132 -3.05 7.00 -22.27
C PRO A 132 -2.11 6.93 -23.48
N ILE A 133 -1.19 5.98 -23.48
CA ILE A 133 -0.25 5.76 -24.57
C ILE A 133 -1.02 5.30 -25.80
N LEU A 134 -1.96 4.36 -25.65
CA LEU A 134 -2.82 3.91 -26.73
C LEU A 134 -3.67 5.04 -27.31
N SER A 135 -4.21 5.91 -26.46
CA SER A 135 -4.99 7.08 -26.89
C SER A 135 -4.18 8.05 -27.76
N LEU A 136 -2.89 8.20 -27.49
CA LEU A 136 -1.98 9.05 -28.25
C LEU A 136 -1.48 8.38 -29.55
N ILE A 137 -1.29 7.05 -29.51
CA ILE A 137 -0.76 6.29 -30.67
C ILE A 137 -1.86 6.02 -31.69
N LEU A 138 -3.12 5.92 -31.27
CA LEU A 138 -4.24 5.58 -32.16
C LEU A 138 -4.33 6.48 -33.41
N PRO A 139 -4.22 7.82 -33.34
CA PRO A 139 -4.19 8.67 -34.53
C PRO A 139 -3.03 8.37 -35.47
N ILE A 140 -1.86 8.02 -34.92
CA ILE A 140 -0.67 7.67 -35.72
C ILE A 140 -0.91 6.35 -36.46
N ILE A 141 -1.49 5.36 -35.77
CA ILE A 141 -1.88 4.10 -36.39
C ILE A 141 -2.87 4.34 -37.54
N LEU A 142 -3.87 5.20 -37.33
CA LEU A 142 -4.85 5.55 -38.35
C LEU A 142 -4.22 6.22 -39.59
N LEU A 143 -3.12 6.93 -39.46
CA LEU A 143 -2.32 7.45 -40.58
C LEU A 143 -1.58 6.34 -41.34
N ILE A 144 -1.14 5.31 -40.64
CA ILE A 144 -0.33 4.23 -41.26
C ILE A 144 -1.23 3.19 -41.96
N VAL A 145 -2.44 2.95 -41.46
CA VAL A 145 -3.39 1.94 -41.98
C VAL A 145 -3.68 2.09 -43.49
N PRO A 146 -3.94 3.31 -44.06
CA PRO A 146 -4.18 3.47 -45.50
C PRO A 146 -3.02 2.96 -46.35
N PHE A 147 -1.79 3.16 -45.90
CA PHE A 147 -0.59 2.67 -46.60
C PHE A 147 -0.60 1.14 -46.74
N PHE A 148 -0.90 0.43 -45.66
CA PHE A 148 -0.98 -1.02 -45.67
C PHE A 148 -2.18 -1.52 -46.49
N MET A 149 -3.34 -0.85 -46.37
CA MET A 149 -4.53 -1.21 -47.17
C MET A 149 -4.26 -1.13 -48.68
N LEU A 150 -3.64 -0.07 -49.17
CA LEU A 150 -3.27 0.09 -50.58
C LEU A 150 -2.29 -1.00 -51.01
N LYS A 151 -1.26 -1.25 -50.17
CA LYS A 151 -0.27 -2.29 -50.45
C LYS A 151 -0.86 -3.68 -50.56
N PHE A 152 -1.76 -4.07 -49.64
CA PHE A 152 -2.42 -5.37 -49.68
C PHE A 152 -3.44 -5.50 -50.82
N SER A 153 -4.08 -4.40 -51.23
CA SER A 153 -5.01 -4.38 -52.36
C SER A 153 -4.31 -4.34 -53.72
N GLY A 154 -2.97 -4.34 -53.79
CA GLY A 154 -2.22 -4.30 -55.02
C GLY A 154 -2.35 -2.98 -55.80
N ILE A 155 -2.89 -1.93 -55.17
CA ILE A 155 -3.11 -0.62 -55.79
C ILE A 155 -1.81 0.19 -55.66
N ALA A 156 -1.43 0.86 -56.76
CA ALA A 156 -0.23 1.76 -56.74
C ALA A 156 -0.40 2.84 -55.64
N ILE A 157 0.61 2.97 -54.82
CA ILE A 157 0.64 3.94 -53.72
C ILE A 157 0.95 5.32 -54.32
N THR A 158 -0.12 6.02 -54.72
CA THR A 158 -0.05 7.41 -55.15
C THR A 158 -0.60 8.31 -54.05
N LEU A 159 -0.20 9.58 -54.03
CA LEU A 159 -0.72 10.55 -53.03
C LEU A 159 -2.27 10.66 -53.08
N ASP A 160 -2.84 10.58 -54.28
CA ASP A 160 -4.29 10.64 -54.48
C ASP A 160 -4.99 9.40 -53.90
N SER A 161 -4.47 8.21 -54.21
CA SER A 161 -5.01 6.95 -53.67
C SER A 161 -4.91 6.87 -52.17
N TYR A 162 -3.79 7.29 -51.62
CA TYR A 162 -3.56 7.36 -50.17
C TYR A 162 -4.53 8.34 -49.53
N TYR A 163 -4.67 9.56 -50.06
CA TYR A 163 -5.56 10.58 -49.54
C TYR A 163 -7.02 10.13 -49.53
N LYS A 164 -7.51 9.46 -50.62
CA LYS A 164 -8.87 8.94 -50.68
C LYS A 164 -9.14 7.89 -49.59
N VAL A 165 -8.22 6.95 -49.39
CA VAL A 165 -8.40 5.92 -48.36
C VAL A 165 -8.26 6.55 -46.96
N LEU A 166 -7.35 7.47 -46.77
CA LEU A 166 -7.18 8.21 -45.53
C LEU A 166 -8.45 8.94 -45.13
N VAL A 167 -9.04 9.73 -46.06
CA VAL A 167 -10.29 10.47 -45.80
C VAL A 167 -11.45 9.51 -45.47
N ASN A 168 -11.54 8.38 -46.14
CA ASN A 168 -12.58 7.37 -45.87
C ASN A 168 -12.43 6.76 -44.44
N ILE A 169 -11.21 6.49 -43.98
CA ILE A 169 -10.97 5.95 -42.65
C ILE A 169 -11.21 7.06 -41.61
N PHE A 170 -10.65 8.25 -41.84
CA PHE A 170 -10.77 9.36 -40.92
C PHE A 170 -12.20 9.89 -40.81
N SER A 171 -13.00 9.86 -41.88
CA SER A 171 -14.41 10.30 -41.83
C SER A 171 -15.27 9.49 -40.84
N LYS A 172 -14.79 8.33 -40.42
CA LYS A 172 -15.42 7.48 -39.39
C LYS A 172 -14.87 7.68 -38.01
N HIS A 173 -13.83 8.49 -37.85
CA HIS A 173 -13.17 8.77 -36.57
C HIS A 173 -13.34 10.24 -36.17
N ALA A 174 -13.41 10.55 -34.86
CA ALA A 174 -13.60 11.90 -34.35
C ALA A 174 -12.62 12.94 -34.93
N LEU A 175 -11.34 12.54 -35.14
CA LEU A 175 -10.31 13.41 -35.75
C LEU A 175 -10.54 13.63 -37.27
N GLY A 176 -11.17 12.71 -37.96
CA GLY A 176 -11.46 12.85 -39.39
C GLY A 176 -12.43 13.96 -39.68
N ASN A 177 -13.28 14.27 -38.75
CA ASN A 177 -14.19 15.40 -38.85
C ASN A 177 -13.44 16.75 -38.96
N ILE A 178 -12.17 16.83 -38.50
CA ILE A 178 -11.33 18.04 -38.69
C ILE A 178 -11.12 18.33 -40.18
N PHE A 179 -10.81 17.29 -40.95
CA PHE A 179 -10.53 17.41 -42.40
C PHE A 179 -11.78 17.65 -43.21
N THR A 180 -12.95 17.17 -42.74
CA THR A 180 -14.23 17.39 -43.41
C THR A 180 -14.80 18.79 -43.13
N VAL A 181 -14.38 19.49 -42.10
CA VAL A 181 -14.82 20.86 -41.74
C VAL A 181 -14.34 21.92 -42.76
N MET A 182 -13.34 21.62 -43.58
CA MET A 182 -12.79 22.55 -44.60
C MET A 182 -13.59 22.60 -45.91
N GLY A 183 -14.61 21.76 -46.08
CA GLY A 183 -15.49 21.78 -47.29
C GLY A 183 -16.83 22.49 -47.05
N ASP A 184 -17.67 22.59 -48.13
CA ASP A 184 -19.04 23.12 -48.04
C ASP A 184 -19.96 22.17 -47.24
N ILE A 185 -19.92 22.28 -45.94
CA ILE A 185 -20.65 21.43 -45.00
C ILE A 185 -21.61 22.27 -44.18
N SER A 186 -22.82 21.72 -43.90
CA SER A 186 -23.82 22.36 -43.04
C SER A 186 -23.26 22.75 -41.67
N TRP A 187 -23.75 23.85 -41.10
CA TRP A 187 -23.39 24.35 -39.78
C TRP A 187 -23.46 23.29 -38.68
N GLU A 188 -24.47 22.44 -38.72
CA GLU A 188 -24.67 21.35 -37.73
C GLU A 188 -23.52 20.35 -37.73
N LYS A 189 -23.00 19.93 -38.91
CA LYS A 189 -21.86 19.03 -39.01
C LYS A 189 -20.56 19.66 -38.52
N ARG A 190 -20.37 20.96 -38.75
CA ARG A 190 -19.22 21.69 -38.22
C ARG A 190 -19.23 21.72 -36.69
N LEU A 191 -20.40 22.00 -36.08
CA LEU A 191 -20.55 21.97 -34.64
C LEU A 191 -20.26 20.59 -34.05
N TYR A 192 -20.83 19.54 -34.68
CA TYR A 192 -20.57 18.16 -34.26
C TYR A 192 -19.07 17.80 -34.33
N ALA A 193 -18.36 18.21 -35.39
CA ALA A 193 -16.95 18.00 -35.54
C ALA A 193 -16.13 18.68 -34.43
N VAL A 194 -16.42 19.94 -34.15
CA VAL A 194 -15.74 20.70 -33.06
C VAL A 194 -15.96 20.01 -31.70
N VAL A 195 -17.21 19.67 -31.40
CA VAL A 195 -17.55 18.96 -30.16
C VAL A 195 -16.81 17.63 -30.05
N SER A 196 -16.77 16.84 -31.13
CA SER A 196 -16.05 15.56 -31.17
C SER A 196 -14.54 15.73 -30.90
N ILE A 197 -13.93 16.77 -31.43
CA ILE A 197 -12.53 17.10 -31.19
C ILE A 197 -12.28 17.47 -29.72
N VAL A 198 -13.14 18.31 -29.17
CA VAL A 198 -13.04 18.70 -27.75
C VAL A 198 -13.14 17.46 -26.86
N PHE A 199 -14.12 16.59 -27.12
CA PHE A 199 -14.28 15.34 -26.35
C PHE A 199 -13.07 14.40 -26.52
N TYR A 200 -12.45 14.34 -27.70
CA TYR A 200 -11.26 13.55 -27.92
C TYR A 200 -10.07 14.04 -27.05
N PHE A 201 -9.78 15.35 -27.07
CA PHE A 201 -8.73 15.90 -26.21
C PHE A 201 -9.05 15.75 -24.72
N PHE A 202 -10.30 15.92 -24.35
CA PHE A 202 -10.75 15.69 -22.98
C PHE A 202 -10.54 14.22 -22.56
N SER A 203 -10.82 13.27 -23.42
CA SER A 203 -10.55 11.84 -23.17
C SER A 203 -9.06 11.56 -22.97
N ILE A 204 -8.17 12.15 -23.79
CA ILE A 204 -6.72 12.02 -23.60
C ILE A 204 -6.30 12.59 -22.23
N TYR A 205 -6.80 13.76 -21.88
CA TYR A 205 -6.53 14.39 -20.60
C TYR A 205 -6.98 13.52 -19.43
N GLN A 206 -8.20 12.99 -19.46
CA GLN A 206 -8.72 12.09 -18.43
C GLN A 206 -7.89 10.81 -18.30
N ASN A 207 -7.55 10.16 -19.41
CA ASN A 207 -6.71 8.95 -19.41
C ASN A 207 -5.32 9.25 -18.80
N SER A 208 -4.74 10.42 -19.11
CA SER A 208 -3.45 10.83 -18.56
C SER A 208 -3.52 11.08 -17.05
N LEU A 209 -4.62 11.67 -16.57
CA LEU A 209 -4.84 11.86 -15.14
C LEU A 209 -4.99 10.52 -14.39
N VAL A 210 -5.76 9.59 -14.96
CA VAL A 210 -5.92 8.24 -14.38
C VAL A 210 -4.58 7.53 -14.27
N CYS A 211 -3.77 7.56 -15.35
CA CYS A 211 -2.45 6.98 -15.35
C CYS A 211 -1.52 7.61 -14.28
N TYR A 212 -1.53 8.94 -14.17
CA TYR A 212 -0.75 9.66 -13.17
C TYR A 212 -1.15 9.29 -11.73
N ARG A 213 -2.46 9.26 -11.45
CA ARG A 213 -2.99 8.87 -10.14
C ARG A 213 -2.61 7.43 -9.81
N PHE A 214 -2.79 6.54 -10.77
CA PHE A 214 -2.42 5.14 -10.61
C PHE A 214 -0.93 4.98 -10.31
N TYR A 215 -0.06 5.67 -11.06
CA TYR A 215 1.38 5.65 -10.82
C TYR A 215 1.76 6.16 -9.42
N LYS A 216 1.15 7.26 -8.99
CA LYS A 216 1.37 7.84 -7.66
C LYS A 216 0.92 6.88 -6.55
N ASN A 217 -0.30 6.34 -6.66
CA ASN A 217 -0.83 5.41 -5.67
C ASN A 217 0.05 4.16 -5.57
N PHE A 218 0.52 3.66 -6.70
CA PHE A 218 1.42 2.52 -6.73
C PHE A 218 2.76 2.79 -6.02
N GLY A 219 3.32 3.99 -6.19
CA GLY A 219 4.50 4.41 -5.43
C GLY A 219 4.24 4.40 -3.93
N THR A 220 3.12 4.98 -3.49
CA THR A 220 2.73 4.98 -2.08
C THR A 220 2.59 3.56 -1.51
N ILE A 221 1.91 2.64 -2.22
CA ILE A 221 1.82 1.23 -1.79
C ILE A 221 3.19 0.60 -1.60
N HIS A 222 4.11 0.85 -2.54
CA HIS A 222 5.45 0.29 -2.45
C HIS A 222 6.20 0.80 -1.22
N ASP A 223 6.11 2.11 -0.94
CA ASP A 223 6.76 2.72 0.22
C ASP A 223 6.13 2.21 1.53
N ASP A 224 4.82 2.04 1.57
CA ASP A 224 4.09 1.48 2.70
C ASP A 224 4.49 0.02 2.97
N LEU A 225 4.61 -0.80 1.93
CA LEU A 225 5.07 -2.19 2.04
C LEU A 225 6.54 -2.29 2.44
N PHE A 226 7.36 -1.36 1.99
CA PHE A 226 8.75 -1.29 2.41
C PHE A 226 8.86 -0.96 3.91
N SER A 227 8.10 0.02 4.39
CA SER A 227 8.03 0.39 5.81
C SER A 227 7.51 -0.78 6.67
N LEU A 228 6.49 -1.51 6.21
CA LEU A 228 6.00 -2.71 6.87
C LEU A 228 7.09 -3.79 6.95
N LYS A 229 7.83 -4.02 5.87
CA LYS A 229 8.93 -5.00 5.86
C LYS A 229 10.01 -4.64 6.88
N GLU A 230 10.43 -3.37 6.93
CA GLU A 230 11.43 -2.91 7.91
C GLU A 230 10.92 -3.11 9.34
N TYR A 231 9.67 -2.70 9.62
CA TYR A 231 9.04 -2.91 10.93
C TYR A 231 9.02 -4.40 11.34
N LEU A 232 8.60 -5.30 10.44
CA LEU A 232 8.56 -6.74 10.71
C LEU A 232 9.95 -7.33 10.91
N THR A 233 10.94 -6.88 10.14
CA THR A 233 12.34 -7.34 10.27
C THR A 233 12.88 -6.98 11.64
N THR A 234 12.74 -5.73 12.07
CA THR A 234 13.16 -5.27 13.40
C THR A 234 12.38 -5.99 14.51
N THR A 235 11.10 -6.28 14.28
CA THR A 235 10.29 -7.05 15.24
C THR A 235 10.80 -8.47 15.40
N VAL A 236 11.15 -9.16 14.32
CA VAL A 236 11.76 -10.52 14.36
C VAL A 236 13.10 -10.49 15.07
N GLU A 237 13.94 -9.49 14.82
CA GLU A 237 15.22 -9.31 15.53
C GLU A 237 14.99 -9.15 17.05
N ASN A 238 14.06 -8.31 17.46
CA ASN A 238 13.73 -8.11 18.86
C ASN A 238 13.15 -9.38 19.50
N MET A 239 12.32 -10.15 18.78
CA MET A 239 11.84 -11.44 19.24
C MET A 239 13.00 -12.45 19.43
N ASN A 240 14.01 -12.45 18.56
CA ASN A 240 15.19 -13.30 18.70
C ASN A 240 16.01 -12.93 19.94
N ILE A 241 16.23 -11.65 20.20
CA ILE A 241 16.95 -11.17 21.39
C ILE A 241 16.20 -11.59 22.66
N LEU A 242 14.88 -11.39 22.67
CA LEU A 242 14.03 -11.77 23.80
C LEU A 242 14.04 -13.28 24.02
N GLU A 243 13.93 -14.09 22.98
CA GLU A 243 14.01 -15.53 23.04
C GLU A 243 15.36 -15.99 23.66
N GLN A 244 16.47 -15.48 23.16
CA GLN A 244 17.81 -15.80 23.69
C GLN A 244 17.95 -15.43 25.17
N SER A 245 17.35 -14.31 25.60
CA SER A 245 17.38 -13.86 26.99
C SER A 245 16.54 -14.76 27.90
N CYS A 246 15.40 -15.26 27.40
CA CYS A 246 14.43 -16.02 28.17
C CYS A 246 14.69 -17.54 28.18
N MET A 247 15.39 -18.10 27.17
CA MET A 247 15.62 -19.55 27.04
C MET A 247 16.28 -20.22 28.25
N LYS A 248 17.00 -19.45 29.04
CA LYS A 248 17.72 -19.93 30.23
C LYS A 248 16.81 -20.18 31.43
N TYR A 249 15.54 -19.74 31.36
CA TYR A 249 14.63 -19.74 32.50
C TYR A 249 13.38 -20.59 32.23
N THR A 250 13.17 -21.59 33.06
CA THR A 250 12.06 -22.53 32.92
C THR A 250 10.68 -21.86 33.09
N SER A 251 10.60 -20.80 33.89
CA SER A 251 9.37 -20.01 34.09
C SER A 251 8.88 -19.29 32.82
N TYR A 252 9.76 -19.14 31.82
CA TYR A 252 9.45 -18.49 30.55
C TYR A 252 9.09 -19.45 29.41
N VAL A 253 9.10 -20.78 29.65
CA VAL A 253 8.78 -21.78 28.61
C VAL A 253 7.37 -21.56 28.00
N PRO A 254 6.29 -21.34 28.78
CA PRO A 254 4.98 -21.08 28.19
C PRO A 254 4.94 -19.80 27.35
N PHE A 255 5.66 -18.77 27.78
CA PHE A 255 5.79 -17.52 27.01
C PHE A 255 6.52 -17.75 25.68
N LEU A 256 7.61 -18.47 25.67
CA LEU A 256 8.36 -18.79 24.46
C LEU A 256 7.53 -19.65 23.49
N GLN A 257 6.75 -20.59 24.01
CA GLN A 257 5.83 -21.37 23.20
C GLN A 257 4.73 -20.51 22.56
N SER A 258 4.23 -19.49 23.27
CA SER A 258 3.23 -18.58 22.73
C SER A 258 3.79 -17.61 21.67
N ILE A 259 5.03 -17.17 21.80
CA ILE A 259 5.69 -16.25 20.86
C ILE A 259 6.12 -16.94 19.56
N TYR A 260 6.48 -18.21 19.61
CA TYR A 260 7.03 -18.93 18.49
C TYR A 260 6.15 -18.89 17.21
N PRO A 261 4.83 -19.19 17.26
CA PRO A 261 4.00 -19.14 16.06
C PRO A 261 3.89 -17.72 15.48
N HIS A 262 3.86 -16.68 16.31
CA HIS A 262 3.84 -15.29 15.86
C HIS A 262 5.14 -14.91 15.15
N LYS A 263 6.28 -15.31 15.71
CA LYS A 263 7.59 -15.11 15.09
C LYS A 263 7.67 -15.78 13.72
N GLN A 264 7.23 -17.04 13.61
CA GLN A 264 7.21 -17.76 12.34
C GLN A 264 6.29 -17.09 11.30
N HIS A 265 5.16 -16.53 11.76
CA HIS A 265 4.26 -15.77 10.89
C HIS A 265 4.94 -14.50 10.38
N CYS A 266 5.56 -13.71 11.26
CA CYS A 266 6.31 -12.51 10.87
C CYS A 266 7.45 -12.84 9.88
N MET A 267 8.20 -13.91 10.10
CA MET A 267 9.27 -14.35 9.19
C MET A 267 8.75 -14.66 7.79
N ARG A 268 7.64 -15.39 7.69
CA ARG A 268 6.98 -15.67 6.39
C ARG A 268 6.50 -14.42 5.69
N LEU A 269 5.95 -13.46 6.44
CA LEU A 269 5.55 -12.17 5.88
C LEU A 269 6.77 -11.39 5.36
N VAL A 270 7.88 -11.37 6.09
CA VAL A 270 9.13 -10.73 5.63
C VAL A 270 9.65 -11.38 4.35
N GLU A 271 9.63 -12.71 4.24
CA GLU A 271 10.02 -13.41 3.00
C GLU A 271 9.13 -13.00 1.82
N THR A 272 7.81 -12.95 2.02
CA THR A 272 6.86 -12.52 0.98
C THR A 272 7.12 -11.08 0.57
N LEU A 273 7.28 -10.18 1.55
CA LEU A 273 7.57 -8.76 1.30
C LEU A 273 8.93 -8.57 0.62
N ASN A 274 9.93 -9.38 0.91
CA ASN A 274 11.21 -9.37 0.20
C ASN A 274 11.03 -9.61 -1.30
N VAL A 275 10.21 -10.60 -1.68
CA VAL A 275 9.91 -10.86 -3.09
C VAL A 275 9.23 -9.68 -3.74
N ILE A 276 8.23 -9.08 -3.08
CA ILE A 276 7.47 -7.95 -3.61
C ILE A 276 8.33 -6.69 -3.74
N THR A 277 9.11 -6.35 -2.72
CA THR A 277 9.90 -5.11 -2.68
C THR A 277 11.21 -5.15 -3.48
N GLN A 278 11.65 -6.31 -3.96
CA GLN A 278 12.82 -6.46 -4.83
C GLN A 278 12.58 -6.00 -6.28
N PHE A 279 11.32 -5.85 -6.71
CA PHE A 279 11.01 -5.43 -8.07
C PHE A 279 11.37 -3.97 -8.32
N ASP A 280 12.05 -3.70 -9.45
CA ASP A 280 12.35 -2.32 -9.86
C ASP A 280 11.07 -1.62 -10.34
N LEU A 281 10.72 -0.53 -9.64
CA LEU A 281 9.57 0.32 -9.99
C LEU A 281 9.71 1.01 -11.35
N LYS A 282 10.91 1.11 -11.91
CA LYS A 282 11.13 1.71 -13.24
C LYS A 282 10.64 0.81 -14.37
N ASN A 283 10.52 -0.49 -14.12
CA ASN A 283 10.07 -1.44 -15.12
C ASN A 283 8.55 -1.66 -15.03
N LEU A 284 7.83 -1.41 -16.13
CA LEU A 284 6.38 -1.53 -16.22
C LEU A 284 5.87 -2.95 -15.90
N THR A 285 6.59 -3.97 -16.38
CA THR A 285 6.23 -5.38 -16.15
C THR A 285 6.43 -5.79 -14.70
N SER A 286 7.44 -5.25 -14.03
CA SER A 286 7.66 -5.46 -12.61
C SER A 286 6.54 -4.84 -11.78
N LYS A 287 6.10 -3.63 -12.14
CA LYS A 287 4.97 -2.94 -11.46
C LYS A 287 3.68 -3.76 -11.54
N SER A 288 3.32 -4.25 -12.72
CA SER A 288 2.11 -5.06 -12.87
C SER A 288 2.20 -6.39 -12.08
N LYS A 289 3.39 -7.00 -11.98
CA LYS A 289 3.61 -8.17 -11.13
C LYS A 289 3.43 -7.86 -9.65
N GLN A 290 3.98 -6.74 -9.18
CA GLN A 290 3.82 -6.34 -7.76
C GLN A 290 2.35 -6.20 -7.39
N ILE A 291 1.54 -5.52 -8.20
CA ILE A 291 0.09 -5.39 -7.95
C ILE A 291 -0.60 -6.76 -7.92
N GLY A 292 -0.18 -7.70 -8.77
CA GLY A 292 -0.72 -9.05 -8.74
C GLY A 292 -0.37 -9.87 -7.49
N TYR A 293 0.63 -9.45 -6.70
CA TYR A 293 1.01 -10.10 -5.44
C TYR A 293 0.38 -9.44 -4.20
N ILE A 294 -0.06 -8.19 -4.29
CA ILE A 294 -0.76 -7.46 -3.23
C ILE A 294 -2.22 -7.89 -3.16
#